data_179cabaf8ee0468945fbad65a6bc360f
#
_entry.id   179cabaf8ee0468945fbad65a6bc360f
#
_cell.length_a   1.000
_cell.length_b   1.000
_cell.length_c   1.000
_cell.angle_alpha   90.00
_cell.angle_beta   90.00
_cell.angle_gamma   90.00
#
_symmetry.space_group_name_H-M   'P 1'
#
loop_
_entity.id
_entity.type
_entity.pdbx_description
1 polymer ?
#
loop_
_entity_poly.entity_id
_entity_poly.type
_entity_poly.pdbx_seq_one_letter_code
_entity_poly.pdbx_strand_id
1 'polypeptide(L)'
;DNFRDMQVQTRGEFGGLGIEVTMEQGFVREVSPIDETPAARAGIEAGDFITHLDGETVLGLTLSEAVDKMRGRIGSDIELTIRREGMDPFDVAVTRDVVRIKSVRSRVEGKVGYVRITTFNEQTNDGLEAAMADIKQELGDELIGVVLDLRRNPGGLLNQAVMVSDAFLDRGEIVST
;
A
#
# COMPACT_ATOMS: atom_id res chain seq x y z
N ASP A 1 16.55 8.86 2.40
CA ASP A 1 17.40 8.14 3.37
C ASP A 1 17.29 6.63 3.13
N ASN A 2 18.28 6.07 2.42
CA ASN A 2 18.31 4.67 1.98
C ASN A 2 17.95 3.62 3.07
N PHE A 3 18.23 3.91 4.34
CA PHE A 3 17.93 2.97 5.44
C PHE A 3 16.44 2.90 5.76
N ARG A 4 15.74 4.04 5.78
CA ARG A 4 14.28 4.08 6.00
C ARG A 4 13.53 3.42 4.85
N ASP A 5 13.94 3.71 3.63
CA ASP A 5 13.32 3.11 2.43
C ASP A 5 13.51 1.59 2.41
N MET A 6 14.70 1.12 2.80
CA MET A 6 14.98 -0.30 2.93
C MET A 6 14.12 -0.95 4.03
N GLN A 7 13.94 -0.29 5.18
CA GLN A 7 13.05 -0.80 6.24
C GLN A 7 11.60 -0.86 5.77
N VAL A 8 11.10 0.15 5.05
CA VAL A 8 9.75 0.16 4.48
C VAL A 8 9.57 -0.98 3.48
N GLN A 9 10.55 -1.18 2.59
CA GLN A 9 10.50 -2.28 1.62
C GLN A 9 10.53 -3.66 2.29
N THR A 10 11.32 -3.81 3.35
CA THR A 10 11.45 -5.07 4.09
C THR A 10 10.21 -5.39 4.92
N ARG A 11 9.76 -4.43 5.74
CA ARG A 11 8.58 -4.61 6.60
C ARG A 11 7.27 -4.56 5.84
N GLY A 12 7.24 -3.85 4.72
CA GLY A 12 6.01 -3.59 3.97
C GLY A 12 5.05 -2.65 4.70
N GLU A 13 5.58 -1.85 5.65
CA GLU A 13 4.78 -0.89 6.42
C GLU A 13 5.58 0.36 6.77
N PHE A 14 4.89 1.49 6.92
CA PHE A 14 5.47 2.77 7.35
C PHE A 14 4.43 3.63 8.06
N GLY A 15 4.91 4.59 8.86
CA GLY A 15 4.05 5.60 9.45
C GLY A 15 3.68 6.67 8.42
N GLY A 16 2.39 6.86 8.16
CA GLY A 16 1.90 7.78 7.15
C GLY A 16 0.39 7.98 7.18
N LEU A 17 -0.16 8.53 6.11
CA LEU A 17 -1.56 8.91 5.98
C LEU A 17 -2.39 7.85 5.22
N GLY A 18 -1.73 7.02 4.39
CA GLY A 18 -2.41 6.02 3.57
C GLY A 18 -3.13 6.60 2.38
N ILE A 19 -2.46 7.49 1.65
CA ILE A 19 -2.94 8.13 0.43
C ILE A 19 -2.02 7.81 -0.75
N GLU A 20 -2.60 7.68 -1.93
CA GLU A 20 -1.87 7.65 -3.19
C GLU A 20 -1.94 9.04 -3.82
N VAL A 21 -0.79 9.66 -4.05
CA VAL A 21 -0.70 11.06 -4.47
C VAL A 21 0.11 11.24 -5.75
N THR A 22 -0.19 12.29 -6.48
CA THR A 22 0.57 12.78 -7.63
C THR A 22 0.80 14.29 -7.53
N MET A 23 1.66 14.85 -8.38
CA MET A 23 1.79 16.29 -8.51
C MET A 23 0.96 16.78 -9.69
N GLU A 24 0.07 17.75 -9.44
CA GLU A 24 -0.72 18.42 -10.47
C GLU A 24 -0.75 19.93 -10.20
N GLN A 25 -0.38 20.73 -11.20
CA GLN A 25 -0.34 22.20 -11.11
C GLN A 25 0.50 22.74 -9.94
N GLY A 26 1.55 22.00 -9.52
CA GLY A 26 2.43 22.38 -8.42
C GLY A 26 1.88 22.07 -7.02
N PHE A 27 0.72 21.41 -6.93
CA PHE A 27 0.14 20.91 -5.69
C PHE A 27 0.13 19.39 -5.65
N VAL A 28 0.04 18.85 -4.45
CA VAL A 28 -0.16 17.41 -4.25
C VAL A 28 -1.63 17.10 -4.44
N ARG A 29 -1.95 16.25 -5.43
CA ARG A 29 -3.30 15.78 -5.68
C ARG A 29 -3.48 14.38 -5.14
N GLU A 30 -4.53 14.19 -4.37
CA GLU A 30 -5.02 12.88 -3.94
C GLU A 30 -5.57 12.11 -5.14
N VAL A 31 -5.01 10.92 -5.41
CA VAL A 31 -5.51 10.04 -6.48
C VAL A 31 -6.55 9.08 -5.93
N SER A 32 -6.25 8.46 -4.79
CA SER A 32 -7.15 7.52 -4.13
C SER A 32 -6.74 7.34 -2.65
N PRO A 33 -7.64 7.61 -1.70
CA PRO A 33 -7.42 7.18 -0.33
C PRO A 33 -7.44 5.66 -0.28
N ILE A 34 -6.54 5.08 0.50
CA ILE A 34 -6.56 3.65 0.78
C ILE A 34 -7.59 3.42 1.89
N ASP A 35 -8.51 2.48 1.71
CA ASP A 35 -9.54 2.17 2.68
C ASP A 35 -8.96 1.90 4.08
N GLU A 36 -9.70 2.30 5.13
CA GLU A 36 -9.33 2.11 6.54
C GLU A 36 -8.06 2.85 7.00
N THR A 37 -7.51 3.74 6.20
CA THR A 37 -6.33 4.53 6.54
C THR A 37 -6.67 5.83 7.30
N PRO A 38 -5.67 6.50 7.92
CA PRO A 38 -5.87 7.79 8.58
C PRO A 38 -6.53 8.84 7.70
N ALA A 39 -6.10 8.96 6.45
CA ALA A 39 -6.66 9.95 5.53
C ALA A 39 -8.12 9.67 5.18
N ALA A 40 -8.47 8.41 4.91
CA ALA A 40 -9.86 8.01 4.65
C ALA A 40 -10.75 8.29 5.87
N ARG A 41 -10.27 7.98 7.08
CA ARG A 41 -10.99 8.29 8.34
C ARG A 41 -11.16 9.78 8.58
N ALA A 42 -10.21 10.60 8.13
CA ALA A 42 -10.24 12.06 8.22
C ALA A 42 -11.12 12.72 7.15
N GLY A 43 -11.71 11.94 6.22
CA GLY A 43 -12.61 12.45 5.19
C GLY A 43 -11.90 13.08 3.99
N ILE A 44 -10.63 12.72 3.75
CA ILE A 44 -9.92 13.09 2.52
C ILE A 44 -10.47 12.24 1.38
N GLU A 45 -10.73 12.85 0.23
CA GLU A 45 -11.40 12.23 -0.91
C GLU A 45 -10.55 12.30 -2.18
N ALA A 46 -10.76 11.33 -3.08
CA ALA A 46 -10.09 11.33 -4.38
C ALA A 46 -10.37 12.63 -5.16
N GLY A 47 -9.32 13.28 -5.63
CA GLY A 47 -9.39 14.56 -6.32
C GLY A 47 -9.10 15.77 -5.46
N ASP A 48 -8.96 15.61 -4.16
CA ASP A 48 -8.54 16.69 -3.26
C ASP A 48 -7.12 17.17 -3.59
N PHE A 49 -6.90 18.47 -3.46
CA PHE A 49 -5.58 19.05 -3.54
C PHE A 49 -5.08 19.42 -2.15
N ILE A 50 -3.94 18.88 -1.76
CA ILE A 50 -3.22 19.27 -0.55
C ILE A 50 -2.34 20.46 -0.92
N THR A 51 -2.62 21.62 -0.33
CA THR A 51 -1.93 22.88 -0.64
C THR A 51 -0.88 23.25 0.39
N HIS A 52 -1.08 22.84 1.66
CA HIS A 52 -0.13 23.09 2.76
C HIS A 52 0.00 21.82 3.63
N LEU A 53 1.16 21.69 4.26
CA LEU A 53 1.51 20.67 5.25
C LEU A 53 2.02 21.41 6.48
N ASP A 54 1.34 21.30 7.63
CA ASP A 54 1.66 22.02 8.87
C ASP A 54 1.81 23.54 8.65
N GLY A 55 0.92 24.14 7.83
CA GLY A 55 0.93 25.53 7.45
C GLY A 55 1.99 25.94 6.40
N GLU A 56 2.89 25.04 6.00
CA GLU A 56 3.89 25.29 4.95
C GLU A 56 3.34 24.92 3.57
N THR A 57 3.46 25.80 2.60
CA THR A 57 3.00 25.53 1.23
C THR A 57 3.76 24.36 0.59
N VAL A 58 3.06 23.52 -0.18
CA VAL A 58 3.68 22.46 -0.99
C VAL A 58 4.21 22.98 -2.33
N LEU A 59 3.91 24.22 -2.71
CA LEU A 59 4.41 24.82 -3.95
C LEU A 59 5.94 24.83 -3.98
N GLY A 60 6.51 24.30 -5.06
CA GLY A 60 7.96 24.22 -5.25
C GLY A 60 8.60 22.96 -4.68
N LEU A 61 7.85 22.13 -3.94
CA LEU A 61 8.32 20.80 -3.53
C LEU A 61 8.21 19.82 -4.68
N THR A 62 9.11 18.87 -4.72
CA THR A 62 8.95 17.65 -5.50
C THR A 62 7.95 16.71 -4.81
N LEU A 63 7.38 15.75 -5.56
CA LEU A 63 6.49 14.74 -4.97
C LEU A 63 7.17 13.98 -3.82
N SER A 64 8.45 13.63 -3.97
CA SER A 64 9.21 12.93 -2.94
C SER A 64 9.32 13.74 -1.65
N GLU A 65 9.66 15.04 -1.75
CA GLU A 65 9.77 15.93 -0.60
C GLU A 65 8.42 16.12 0.11
N ALA A 66 7.33 16.24 -0.64
CA ALA A 66 5.98 16.32 -0.06
C ALA A 66 5.60 15.01 0.64
N VAL A 67 5.87 13.85 0.02
CA VAL A 67 5.62 12.53 0.62
C VAL A 67 6.46 12.34 1.89
N ASP A 68 7.73 12.75 1.88
CA ASP A 68 8.60 12.65 3.07
C ASP A 68 8.09 13.50 4.24
N LYS A 69 7.53 14.69 3.96
CA LYS A 69 6.87 15.52 4.98
C LYS A 69 5.56 14.90 5.50
N MET A 70 4.79 14.26 4.63
CA MET A 70 3.55 13.56 5.02
C MET A 70 3.83 12.30 5.84
N ARG A 71 4.94 11.60 5.60
CA ARG A 71 5.42 10.49 6.43
C ARG A 71 5.91 10.99 7.78
N GLY A 72 5.92 10.13 8.77
CA GLY A 72 6.43 10.47 10.08
C GLY A 72 6.24 9.36 11.11
N ARG A 73 6.45 9.73 12.38
CA ARG A 73 6.28 8.79 13.49
C ARG A 73 4.80 8.43 13.63
N ILE A 74 4.51 7.14 13.78
CA ILE A 74 3.17 6.64 14.10
C ILE A 74 2.67 7.32 15.38
N GLY A 75 1.42 7.79 15.36
CA GLY A 75 0.78 8.53 16.44
C GLY A 75 1.10 10.03 16.48
N SER A 76 1.91 10.55 15.52
CA SER A 76 2.09 11.99 15.37
C SER A 76 1.05 12.60 14.43
N ASP A 77 0.62 13.81 14.72
CA ASP A 77 -0.33 14.54 13.87
C ASP A 77 0.38 15.31 12.76
N ILE A 78 -0.35 15.57 11.69
CA ILE A 78 -0.04 16.53 10.64
C ILE A 78 -1.31 17.27 10.27
N GLU A 79 -1.20 18.55 10.03
CA GLU A 79 -2.28 19.39 9.52
C GLU A 79 -2.15 19.54 8.00
N LEU A 80 -3.21 19.24 7.28
CA LEU A 80 -3.30 19.35 5.83
C LEU A 80 -4.30 20.45 5.47
N THR A 81 -3.90 21.44 4.66
CA THR A 81 -4.88 22.35 4.05
C THR A 81 -5.34 21.76 2.73
N ILE A 82 -6.63 21.43 2.66
CA ILE A 82 -7.30 20.79 1.54
C ILE A 82 -8.04 21.83 0.69
N ARG A 83 -7.92 21.70 -0.62
CA ARG A 83 -8.76 22.41 -1.59
C ARG A 83 -9.56 21.36 -2.36
N ARG A 84 -10.88 21.37 -2.17
CA ARG A 84 -11.86 20.51 -2.84
C ARG A 84 -12.74 21.35 -3.75
N GLU A 85 -13.10 20.79 -4.91
CA GLU A 85 -13.97 21.47 -5.84
C GLU A 85 -15.34 21.80 -5.21
N GLY A 86 -15.78 23.04 -5.37
CA GLY A 86 -17.06 23.53 -4.83
C GLY A 86 -17.06 23.88 -3.34
N MET A 87 -15.90 23.84 -2.67
CA MET A 87 -15.76 24.20 -1.26
C MET A 87 -14.66 25.25 -1.05
N ASP A 88 -14.78 26.03 0.00
CA ASP A 88 -13.66 26.86 0.47
C ASP A 88 -12.55 25.94 1.03
N PRO A 89 -11.26 26.35 0.92
CA PRO A 89 -10.18 25.61 1.54
C PRO A 89 -10.40 25.39 3.04
N PHE A 90 -10.09 24.19 3.51
CA PHE A 90 -10.27 23.80 4.92
C PHE A 90 -9.09 22.98 5.42
N ASP A 91 -8.86 23.02 6.73
CA ASP A 91 -7.79 22.30 7.38
C ASP A 91 -8.31 20.99 7.97
N VAL A 92 -7.49 19.94 7.82
CA VAL A 92 -7.76 18.58 8.34
C VAL A 92 -6.55 18.11 9.12
N ALA A 93 -6.72 17.83 10.41
CA ALA A 93 -5.72 17.15 11.21
C ALA A 93 -5.79 15.64 11.00
N VAL A 94 -4.68 15.02 10.67
CA VAL A 94 -4.58 13.57 10.43
C VAL A 94 -3.49 13.00 11.34
N THR A 95 -3.86 12.04 12.18
CA THR A 95 -2.89 11.30 12.99
C THR A 95 -2.28 10.18 12.16
N ARG A 96 -0.94 10.20 11.98
CA ARG A 96 -0.21 9.16 11.23
C ARG A 96 -0.36 7.81 11.90
N ASP A 97 -0.61 6.78 11.11
CA ASP A 97 -0.76 5.41 11.56
C ASP A 97 0.07 4.46 10.68
N VAL A 98 0.06 3.18 11.01
CA VAL A 98 0.70 2.15 10.19
C VAL A 98 -0.02 2.04 8.85
N VAL A 99 0.69 2.34 7.77
CA VAL A 99 0.23 2.08 6.40
C VAL A 99 0.94 0.84 5.89
N ARG A 100 0.15 -0.20 5.55
CA ARG A 100 0.68 -1.46 5.02
C ARG A 100 0.69 -1.45 3.50
N ILE A 101 1.84 -1.82 2.94
CA ILE A 101 2.01 -1.97 1.49
C ILE A 101 1.49 -3.36 1.11
N LYS A 102 0.31 -3.42 0.49
CA LYS A 102 -0.24 -4.68 -0.03
C LYS A 102 0.66 -5.23 -1.14
N SER A 103 1.51 -6.20 -0.80
CA SER A 103 2.37 -6.91 -1.74
C SER A 103 1.61 -7.98 -2.53
N VAL A 104 0.45 -8.42 -2.03
CA VAL A 104 -0.40 -9.43 -2.66
C VAL A 104 -1.73 -8.80 -3.05
N ARG A 105 -2.17 -9.08 -4.28
CA ARG A 105 -3.49 -8.70 -4.81
C ARG A 105 -4.12 -9.93 -5.42
N SER A 106 -5.41 -10.12 -5.21
CA SER A 106 -6.16 -11.25 -5.75
C SER A 106 -7.46 -10.81 -6.42
N ARG A 107 -7.96 -11.66 -7.29
CA ARG A 107 -9.29 -11.59 -7.87
C ARG A 107 -9.69 -12.97 -8.39
N VAL A 108 -10.97 -13.13 -8.62
CA VAL A 108 -11.51 -14.33 -9.29
C VAL A 108 -11.74 -14.02 -10.76
N GLU A 109 -11.34 -14.94 -11.64
CA GLU A 109 -11.62 -14.92 -13.07
C GLU A 109 -12.28 -16.23 -13.51
N GLY A 110 -13.62 -16.21 -13.64
CA GLY A 110 -14.40 -17.41 -13.89
C GLY A 110 -14.29 -18.40 -12.72
N LYS A 111 -13.65 -19.56 -12.94
CA LYS A 111 -13.39 -20.59 -11.91
C LYS A 111 -11.93 -20.65 -11.48
N VAL A 112 -11.15 -19.62 -11.78
CA VAL A 112 -9.72 -19.55 -11.49
C VAL A 112 -9.46 -18.39 -10.52
N GLY A 113 -8.69 -18.67 -9.46
CA GLY A 113 -8.12 -17.64 -8.60
C GLY A 113 -6.89 -17.00 -9.28
N TYR A 114 -6.84 -15.69 -9.33
CA TYR A 114 -5.66 -14.96 -9.78
C TYR A 114 -5.03 -14.24 -8.61
N VAL A 115 -3.76 -14.54 -8.34
CA VAL A 115 -2.98 -13.93 -7.25
C VAL A 115 -1.72 -13.30 -7.84
N ARG A 116 -1.52 -12.02 -7.59
CA ARG A 116 -0.32 -11.30 -7.99
C ARG A 116 0.49 -10.88 -6.79
N ILE A 117 1.78 -11.23 -6.78
CA ILE A 117 2.76 -10.79 -5.77
C ILE A 117 3.71 -9.80 -6.42
N THR A 118 3.71 -8.56 -5.93
CA THR A 118 4.50 -7.46 -6.51
C THR A 118 5.90 -7.35 -5.92
N THR A 119 6.11 -7.82 -4.69
CA THR A 119 7.40 -7.88 -3.98
C THR A 119 7.29 -8.87 -2.83
N PHE A 120 8.43 -9.33 -2.29
CA PHE A 120 8.46 -10.16 -1.10
C PHE A 120 8.87 -9.33 0.13
N ASN A 121 7.90 -8.90 0.92
CA ASN A 121 8.08 -8.22 2.21
C ASN A 121 7.47 -9.05 3.35
N GLU A 122 7.59 -8.61 4.59
CA GLU A 122 7.08 -9.35 5.77
C GLU A 122 5.57 -9.64 5.73
N GLN A 123 4.80 -8.91 4.93
CA GLN A 123 3.35 -9.07 4.79
C GLN A 123 2.94 -10.06 3.68
N THR A 124 3.91 -10.61 2.92
CA THR A 124 3.59 -11.34 1.68
C THR A 124 2.92 -12.68 1.93
N ASN A 125 3.44 -13.46 2.89
CA ASN A 125 2.85 -14.76 3.19
C ASN A 125 1.42 -14.62 3.74
N ASP A 126 1.22 -13.73 4.72
CA ASP A 126 -0.10 -13.49 5.31
C ASP A 126 -1.09 -12.97 4.24
N GLY A 127 -0.59 -12.10 3.34
CA GLY A 127 -1.37 -11.61 2.21
C GLY A 127 -1.75 -12.73 1.22
N LEU A 128 -0.87 -13.71 0.98
CA LEU A 128 -1.19 -14.87 0.16
C LEU A 128 -2.23 -15.76 0.83
N GLU A 129 -2.07 -16.06 2.11
CA GLU A 129 -3.03 -16.88 2.87
C GLU A 129 -4.43 -16.25 2.86
N ALA A 130 -4.53 -14.95 3.12
CA ALA A 130 -5.78 -14.20 3.05
C ALA A 130 -6.39 -14.27 1.62
N ALA A 131 -5.59 -14.01 0.59
CA ALA A 131 -6.04 -14.07 -0.80
C ALA A 131 -6.56 -15.46 -1.20
N MET A 132 -5.89 -16.53 -0.75
CA MET A 132 -6.32 -17.90 -0.99
C MET A 132 -7.60 -18.25 -0.24
N ALA A 133 -7.77 -17.74 0.98
CA ALA A 133 -9.00 -17.89 1.75
C ALA A 133 -10.20 -17.20 1.07
N ASP A 134 -10.02 -15.96 0.61
CA ASP A 134 -11.03 -15.19 -0.10
C ASP A 134 -11.47 -15.90 -1.40
N ILE A 135 -10.52 -16.36 -2.20
CA ILE A 135 -10.79 -17.12 -3.45
C ILE A 135 -11.57 -18.41 -3.14
N LYS A 136 -11.16 -19.14 -2.10
CA LYS A 136 -11.87 -20.35 -1.68
C LYS A 136 -13.27 -20.07 -1.15
N GLN A 137 -13.43 -18.97 -0.43
CA GLN A 137 -14.75 -18.55 0.07
C GLN A 137 -15.69 -18.18 -1.08
N GLU A 138 -15.18 -17.52 -2.13
CA GLU A 138 -15.97 -17.10 -3.28
C GLU A 138 -16.35 -18.26 -4.21
N LEU A 139 -15.39 -19.15 -4.52
CA LEU A 139 -15.58 -20.21 -5.52
C LEU A 139 -15.91 -21.58 -4.92
N GLY A 140 -15.55 -21.86 -3.69
CA GLY A 140 -15.77 -23.17 -3.07
C GLY A 140 -15.27 -24.33 -3.95
N ASP A 141 -16.15 -25.28 -4.20
CA ASP A 141 -15.87 -26.48 -5.03
C ASP A 141 -15.76 -26.17 -6.54
N GLU A 142 -16.08 -24.95 -6.97
CA GLU A 142 -15.93 -24.54 -8.37
C GLU A 142 -14.51 -24.11 -8.72
N LEU A 143 -13.63 -23.94 -7.74
CA LEU A 143 -12.23 -23.55 -7.95
C LEU A 143 -11.46 -24.66 -8.67
N ILE A 144 -11.03 -24.41 -9.91
CA ILE A 144 -10.27 -25.36 -10.73
C ILE A 144 -8.75 -25.16 -10.67
N GLY A 145 -8.30 -24.00 -10.16
CA GLY A 145 -6.87 -23.71 -10.01
C GLY A 145 -6.58 -22.26 -9.70
N VAL A 146 -5.30 -21.96 -9.46
CA VAL A 146 -4.81 -20.62 -9.15
C VAL A 146 -3.68 -20.26 -10.11
N VAL A 147 -3.71 -19.03 -10.61
CA VAL A 147 -2.60 -18.40 -11.35
C VAL A 147 -1.83 -17.50 -10.41
N LEU A 148 -0.54 -17.80 -10.20
CA LEU A 148 0.38 -16.95 -9.46
C LEU A 148 1.16 -16.05 -10.42
N ASP A 149 0.94 -14.74 -10.36
CA ASP A 149 1.62 -13.76 -11.21
C ASP A 149 2.76 -13.06 -10.46
N LEU A 150 3.99 -13.34 -10.88
CA LEU A 150 5.21 -12.74 -10.36
C LEU A 150 5.86 -11.77 -11.36
N ARG A 151 5.17 -11.38 -12.41
CA ARG A 151 5.72 -10.45 -13.41
C ARG A 151 6.01 -9.09 -12.79
N ARG A 152 7.22 -8.56 -13.10
CA ARG A 152 7.75 -7.30 -12.55
C ARG A 152 7.91 -7.32 -11.02
N ASN A 153 8.05 -8.50 -10.43
CA ASN A 153 8.46 -8.65 -9.04
C ASN A 153 9.99 -8.57 -8.97
N PRO A 154 10.59 -7.58 -8.28
CA PRO A 154 12.04 -7.43 -8.18
C PRO A 154 12.69 -8.42 -7.19
N GLY A 155 11.89 -9.23 -6.47
CA GLY A 155 12.33 -10.07 -5.36
C GLY A 155 11.98 -9.47 -4.00
N GLY A 156 12.86 -9.66 -3.02
CA GLY A 156 12.72 -9.18 -1.66
C GLY A 156 13.22 -10.19 -0.64
N LEU A 157 12.48 -10.43 0.43
CA LEU A 157 12.86 -11.31 1.51
C LEU A 157 12.83 -12.79 1.08
N LEU A 158 13.97 -13.47 1.20
CA LEU A 158 14.12 -14.88 0.84
C LEU A 158 13.19 -15.79 1.64
N ASN A 159 13.06 -15.56 2.97
CA ASN A 159 12.16 -16.35 3.80
C ASN A 159 10.71 -16.26 3.34
N GLN A 160 10.25 -15.10 2.89
CA GLN A 160 8.90 -14.92 2.33
C GLN A 160 8.73 -15.66 1.00
N ALA A 161 9.75 -15.64 0.14
CA ALA A 161 9.73 -16.41 -1.11
C ALA A 161 9.68 -17.92 -0.83
N VAL A 162 10.39 -18.39 0.20
CA VAL A 162 10.34 -19.79 0.65
C VAL A 162 8.95 -20.15 1.17
N MET A 163 8.35 -19.35 2.05
CA MET A 163 7.00 -19.58 2.60
C MET A 163 5.95 -19.61 1.50
N VAL A 164 6.01 -18.66 0.56
CA VAL A 164 5.11 -18.63 -0.60
C VAL A 164 5.28 -19.88 -1.47
N SER A 165 6.52 -20.34 -1.69
CA SER A 165 6.76 -21.56 -2.47
C SER A 165 6.25 -22.80 -1.75
N ASP A 166 6.45 -22.87 -0.43
CA ASP A 166 5.97 -23.97 0.41
C ASP A 166 4.45 -24.13 0.37
N ALA A 167 3.72 -23.02 0.30
CA ALA A 167 2.26 -23.00 0.20
C ALA A 167 1.70 -23.76 -1.03
N PHE A 168 2.52 -24.01 -2.06
CA PHE A 168 2.15 -24.69 -3.30
C PHE A 168 2.82 -26.05 -3.47
N LEU A 169 3.63 -26.50 -2.51
CA LEU A 169 4.41 -27.74 -2.60
C LEU A 169 4.08 -28.67 -1.44
N ASP A 170 3.81 -29.93 -1.75
CA ASP A 170 3.55 -30.94 -0.72
C ASP A 170 4.83 -31.38 -0.01
N ARG A 171 5.98 -31.35 -0.71
CA ARG A 171 7.30 -31.76 -0.22
C ARG A 171 8.40 -31.41 -1.21
N GLY A 172 9.61 -31.33 -0.73
CA GLY A 172 10.81 -31.11 -1.53
C GLY A 172 11.69 -30.00 -0.96
N GLU A 173 12.90 -29.91 -1.48
CA GLU A 173 13.81 -28.81 -1.17
C GLU A 173 13.41 -27.60 -2.02
N ILE A 174 13.23 -26.43 -1.38
CA ILE A 174 12.82 -25.19 -2.06
C ILE A 174 14.08 -24.42 -2.46
N VAL A 175 15.08 -24.37 -1.59
CA VAL A 175 16.35 -23.70 -1.83
C VAL A 175 17.46 -24.34 -1.01
N SER A 176 18.65 -24.47 -1.58
CA SER A 176 19.89 -24.86 -0.92
C SER A 176 21.03 -23.88 -1.23
N THR A 177 21.99 -23.78 -0.30
CA THR A 177 23.21 -22.94 -0.43
C THR A 177 24.46 -23.82 -0.28
#